data_215fd47023dc4876052e37d1ccd42bba
#
_entry.id   215fd47023dc4876052e37d1ccd42bba
#
_cell.length_a   1.000
_cell.length_b   1.000
_cell.length_c   1.000
_cell.angle_alpha   90.00
_cell.angle_beta   90.00
_cell.angle_gamma   90.00
#
_symmetry.space_group_name_H-M   'P 1'
#
loop_
_entity.id
_entity.type
_entity.pdbx_description
1 polymer ?
#
loop_
_entity_poly.entity_id
_entity_poly.type
_entity_poly.pdbx_seq_one_letter_code
_entity_poly.pdbx_strand_id
1 'polypeptide(L)' 'MKGYVVDSGYMGYVDGRYELFADESDYMEVYKEMQG' A
#
# COMPACT_ATOMS: atom_id res chain seq x y z
N MET A 1 6.21 1.05 6.70
CA MET A 1 4.98 1.32 5.94
C MET A 1 4.92 2.78 5.53
N LYS A 2 4.65 3.03 4.30
CA LYS A 2 4.61 4.40 3.78
C LYS A 2 3.50 4.54 2.75
N GLY A 3 2.57 5.46 2.98
CA GLY A 3 1.47 5.65 2.06
C GLY A 3 0.50 6.72 2.53
N TYR A 4 -0.53 6.95 1.73
CA TYR A 4 -1.52 7.97 2.05
C TYR A 4 -2.85 7.67 1.37
N VAL A 5 -3.92 8.20 1.95
CA VAL A 5 -5.28 7.97 1.44
C VAL A 5 -5.52 8.89 0.24
N VAL A 6 -6.18 8.33 -0.78
CA VAL A 6 -6.59 9.10 -1.95
C VAL A 6 -8.05 8.81 -2.25
N ASP A 7 -8.65 9.59 -3.15
CA ASP A 7 -10.06 9.44 -3.49
C ASP A 7 -10.40 8.05 -3.99
N SER A 8 -9.54 7.46 -4.78
CA SER A 8 -9.81 6.16 -5.38
C SER A 8 -9.27 4.99 -4.56
N GLY A 9 -8.73 5.26 -3.36
CA GLY A 9 -8.24 4.18 -2.52
C GLY A 9 -7.11 4.61 -1.65
N TYR A 10 -6.04 3.81 -1.66
CA TYR A 10 -4.87 4.07 -0.83
C TYR A 10 -3.61 3.90 -1.66
N MET A 11 -2.74 4.91 -1.64
CA MET A 11 -1.45 4.81 -2.34
C MET A 11 -0.40 4.32 -1.36
N GLY A 12 0.09 3.12 -1.61
CA GLY A 12 1.10 2.53 -0.74
C GLY A 12 2.45 2.39 -1.44
N TYR A 13 3.52 2.67 -0.71
CA TYR A 13 4.87 2.61 -1.26
C TYR A 13 5.35 1.16 -1.29
N VAL A 14 5.64 0.66 -2.47
CA VAL A 14 6.05 -0.72 -2.67
C VAL A 14 7.20 -0.77 -3.66
N ASP A 15 8.32 -1.34 -3.22
CA ASP A 15 9.43 -1.66 -4.12
C ASP A 15 9.91 -0.46 -4.93
N GLY A 16 10.03 0.68 -4.28
CA GLY A 16 10.59 1.87 -4.91
C GLY A 16 9.59 2.76 -5.60
N ARG A 17 8.30 2.47 -5.51
CA ARG A 17 7.29 3.31 -6.14
C ARG A 17 5.94 3.14 -5.43
N TYR A 18 5.02 4.07 -5.71
CA TYR A 18 3.68 4.02 -5.12
C TYR A 18 2.74 3.21 -5.99
N GLU A 19 1.90 2.39 -5.35
CA GLU A 19 0.90 1.59 -6.02
C GLU A 19 -0.47 1.90 -5.45
N LEU A 20 -1.51 1.83 -6.29
CA LEU A 20 -2.87 2.08 -5.83
C LEU A 20 -3.48 0.80 -5.27
N PHE A 21 -3.98 0.88 -4.05
CA PHE A 21 -4.68 -0.23 -3.39
C PHE A 21 -6.11 0.16 -3.09
N ALA A 22 -6.96 -0.83 -2.89
CA ALA A 22 -8.37 -0.57 -2.58
C ALA A 22 -8.49 0.19 -1.27
N ASP A 23 -7.69 -0.19 -0.27
CA ASP A 23 -7.65 0.50 1.02
C ASP A 23 -6.36 0.15 1.74
N GLU A 24 -6.19 0.72 2.94
CA GLU A 24 -4.99 0.51 3.72
C GLU A 24 -4.80 -0.95 4.10
N SER A 25 -5.89 -1.64 4.40
CA SER A 25 -5.80 -3.06 4.78
C SER A 25 -5.20 -3.89 3.65
N ASP A 26 -5.60 -3.59 2.43
CA ASP A 26 -5.06 -4.27 1.26
C ASP A 26 -3.54 -4.08 1.17
N TYR A 27 -3.12 -2.84 1.35
CA TYR A 27 -1.70 -2.52 1.32
C TYR A 27 -0.94 -3.23 2.43
N MET A 28 -1.51 -3.28 3.63
CA MET A 28 -0.86 -3.92 4.76
C MET A 28 -0.61 -5.40 4.50
N GLU A 29 -1.51 -6.07 3.84
CA GLU A 29 -1.32 -7.49 3.54
C GLU A 29 -0.15 -7.71 2.60
N VAL A 30 -0.05 -6.87 1.57
CA VAL A 30 1.06 -6.94 0.64
C VAL A 30 2.37 -6.62 1.35
N TYR A 31 2.35 -5.60 2.19
CA TYR A 31 3.53 -5.17 2.93
C TYR A 31 4.06 -6.28 3.84
N LYS A 32 3.14 -6.97 4.52
CA LYS A 32 3.52 -8.07 5.40
C LYS A 32 4.19 -9.20 4.64
N GLU A 33 3.67 -9.51 3.47
CA GLU A 33 4.24 -10.58 2.66
C GLU A 33 5.64 -10.24 2.19
N MET A 34 5.85 -8.98 1.84
CA MET A 34 7.18 -8.55 1.43
C MET A 34 8.17 -8.60 2.58
N GLN A 35 7.70 -8.31 3.78
CA GLN A 35 8.54 -8.34 4.97
C GLN A 35 8.90 -9.76 5.37
N GLY A 36 7.98 -10.65 5.15
CA GLY A 36 8.08 -12.02 5.57
C GLY A 36 9.21 -12.78 5.04
#